data_e683bf4e932d3e4f8430dd85bd666482
#
_entry.id   e683bf4e932d3e4f8430dd85bd666482
#
_cell.length_a   1.000
_cell.length_b   1.000
_cell.length_c   1.000
_cell.angle_alpha   90.00
_cell.angle_beta   90.00
_cell.angle_gamma   90.00
#
_symmetry.space_group_name_H-M   'P 1'
#
loop_
_entity.id
_entity.type
_entity.pdbx_description
1 polymer ?
#
loop_
_entity_poly.entity_id
_entity_poly.type
_entity_poly.pdbx_seq_one_letter_code
_entity_poly.pdbx_strand_id
1 'polypeptide(L)'
;GLEYLHMMGIIYRDLKPENVLVREDGHIMLSDFDLSLRCMVSPTLVKSCHDMYATSKILAYCVQPNCLTPSCVPPTSCFSPNIFLGKERKIRKHKSEITTLPELIAEPTGARSMSFVGTHEYLAPEIIKGEGHGSAVDWWTFGVLLYELMHGKTPFKGSGNRVTLFNVVGQPLKFPEAPNITFGARDLIKGLLVKDPQHRLAYKRGATEIKQHPFFDGVNWALIRSVSPPEVPKPFDLNMNGTRTAPPSMAEAAVAVAAEDISKDIQHAARTSSNAS
;
A
#
# COMPACT_ATOMS: atom_id res chain seq x y z
N GLY A 1 -10.42 -3.12 -3.54
CA GLY A 1 -10.03 -4.42 -4.12
C GLY A 1 -9.34 -5.29 -3.08
N LEU A 2 -8.11 -4.97 -2.70
CA LEU A 2 -7.32 -5.78 -1.72
C LEU A 2 -8.06 -6.00 -0.40
N GLU A 3 -8.68 -4.97 0.18
CA GLU A 3 -9.49 -5.11 1.39
C GLU A 3 -10.55 -6.21 1.27
N TYR A 4 -11.28 -6.21 0.15
CA TYR A 4 -12.31 -7.22 -0.11
C TYR A 4 -11.71 -8.62 -0.22
N LEU A 5 -10.57 -8.76 -0.90
CA LEU A 5 -9.88 -10.04 -1.01
C LEU A 5 -9.40 -10.54 0.36
N HIS A 6 -8.81 -9.68 1.18
CA HIS A 6 -8.37 -10.02 2.53
C HIS A 6 -9.54 -10.44 3.43
N MET A 7 -10.68 -9.75 3.34
CA MET A 7 -11.91 -10.16 4.05
C MET A 7 -12.39 -11.56 3.64
N MET A 8 -12.19 -11.94 2.38
CA MET A 8 -12.51 -13.27 1.84
C MET A 8 -11.41 -14.31 2.10
N GLY A 9 -10.36 -13.94 2.83
CA GLY A 9 -9.23 -14.81 3.11
C GLY A 9 -8.33 -15.05 1.89
N ILE A 10 -8.22 -14.09 1.01
CA ILE A 10 -7.38 -14.17 -0.19
C ILE A 10 -6.27 -13.13 -0.11
N ILE A 11 -5.02 -13.58 -0.12
CA ILE A 11 -3.83 -12.75 -0.30
C ILE A 11 -3.49 -12.80 -1.79
N TYR A 12 -3.44 -11.64 -2.44
CA TYR A 12 -3.35 -11.55 -3.90
C TYR A 12 -1.95 -11.82 -4.44
N ARG A 13 -0.90 -11.25 -3.85
CA ARG A 13 0.54 -11.50 -4.08
C ARG A 13 1.12 -11.07 -5.43
N ASP A 14 0.33 -10.56 -6.36
CA ASP A 14 0.81 -10.12 -7.68
C ASP A 14 0.16 -8.80 -8.15
N LEU A 15 0.04 -7.83 -7.24
CA LEU A 15 -0.44 -6.50 -7.60
C LEU A 15 0.64 -5.76 -8.40
N LYS A 16 0.29 -5.41 -9.64
CA LYS A 16 1.11 -4.67 -10.60
C LYS A 16 0.21 -4.00 -11.63
N PRO A 17 0.69 -3.00 -12.42
CA PRO A 17 -0.16 -2.31 -13.40
C PRO A 17 -0.83 -3.23 -14.39
N GLU A 18 -0.16 -4.29 -14.85
CA GLU A 18 -0.65 -5.24 -15.85
C GLU A 18 -1.90 -6.00 -15.37
N ASN A 19 -2.02 -6.18 -14.04
CA ASN A 19 -3.14 -6.89 -13.42
C ASN A 19 -4.27 -5.95 -12.96
N VAL A 20 -4.14 -4.64 -13.17
CA VAL A 20 -5.17 -3.65 -12.89
C VAL A 20 -5.87 -3.26 -14.20
N LEU A 21 -7.08 -3.77 -14.40
CA LEU A 21 -7.86 -3.51 -15.59
C LEU A 21 -8.85 -2.37 -15.36
N VAL A 22 -9.04 -1.52 -16.37
CA VAL A 22 -10.04 -0.46 -16.35
C VAL A 22 -11.30 -0.97 -17.08
N ARG A 23 -12.43 -0.92 -16.41
CA ARG A 23 -13.73 -1.31 -16.97
C ARG A 23 -14.28 -0.19 -17.85
N GLU A 24 -15.32 -0.52 -18.63
CA GLU A 24 -16.02 0.45 -19.49
C GLU A 24 -16.62 1.64 -18.71
N ASP A 25 -16.98 1.43 -17.44
CA ASP A 25 -17.50 2.45 -16.54
C ASP A 25 -16.38 3.29 -15.86
N GLY A 26 -15.11 3.04 -16.19
CA GLY A 26 -13.95 3.71 -15.65
C GLY A 26 -13.47 3.18 -14.29
N HIS A 27 -14.21 2.25 -13.67
CA HIS A 27 -13.75 1.61 -12.43
C HIS A 27 -12.70 0.54 -12.72
N ILE A 28 -11.82 0.31 -11.75
CA ILE A 28 -10.78 -0.70 -11.86
C ILE A 28 -11.23 -2.05 -11.30
N MET A 29 -10.65 -3.11 -11.85
CA MET A 29 -10.74 -4.46 -11.33
C MET A 29 -9.37 -5.13 -11.33
N LEU A 30 -9.18 -6.09 -10.43
CA LEU A 30 -8.00 -6.94 -10.42
C LEU A 30 -8.24 -8.19 -11.25
N SER A 31 -7.23 -8.62 -11.97
CA SER A 31 -7.21 -9.85 -12.78
C SER A 31 -6.07 -10.75 -12.34
N ASP A 32 -5.94 -11.94 -12.93
CA ASP A 32 -4.84 -12.88 -12.72
C ASP A 32 -4.64 -13.24 -11.22
N PHE A 33 -5.36 -14.26 -10.77
CA PHE A 33 -5.31 -14.78 -9.40
C PHE A 33 -4.44 -16.02 -9.24
N ASP A 34 -3.64 -16.37 -10.22
CA ASP A 34 -2.85 -17.62 -10.24
C ASP A 34 -1.86 -17.70 -9.08
N LEU A 35 -1.33 -16.55 -8.64
CA LEU A 35 -0.41 -16.47 -7.51
C LEU A 35 -1.10 -16.24 -6.16
N SER A 36 -2.42 -16.15 -6.11
CA SER A 36 -3.16 -15.86 -4.89
C SER A 36 -3.06 -17.01 -3.87
N LEU A 37 -3.14 -16.64 -2.59
CA LEU A 37 -3.12 -17.60 -1.47
C LEU A 37 -4.44 -17.53 -0.70
N ARG A 38 -5.12 -18.66 -0.58
CA ARG A 38 -6.29 -18.78 0.27
C ARG A 38 -5.90 -19.11 1.70
N CYS A 39 -6.49 -18.42 2.66
CA CYS A 39 -6.22 -18.58 4.08
C CYS A 39 -7.46 -18.32 4.93
N MET A 40 -7.40 -18.70 6.19
CA MET A 40 -8.47 -18.42 7.15
C MET A 40 -8.35 -16.99 7.67
N VAL A 41 -9.48 -16.34 7.89
CA VAL A 41 -9.58 -15.00 8.48
C VAL A 41 -10.46 -15.10 9.72
N SER A 42 -10.02 -14.46 10.81
CA SER A 42 -10.79 -14.32 12.03
C SER A 42 -11.17 -12.84 12.19
N PRO A 43 -12.39 -12.44 11.80
CA PRO A 43 -12.81 -11.05 11.93
C PRO A 43 -12.81 -10.60 13.40
N THR A 44 -12.28 -9.40 13.66
CA THR A 44 -12.24 -8.79 14.99
C THR A 44 -12.89 -7.41 14.98
N LEU A 45 -13.65 -7.10 16.03
CA LEU A 45 -14.20 -5.76 16.25
C LEU A 45 -13.22 -4.93 17.06
N VAL A 46 -12.75 -3.83 16.48
CA VAL A 46 -11.82 -2.90 17.14
C VAL A 46 -12.53 -1.56 17.33
N LYS A 47 -12.43 -0.98 18.54
CA LYS A 47 -12.88 0.39 18.77
C LYS A 47 -11.96 1.35 18.03
N SER A 48 -12.54 2.19 17.19
CA SER A 48 -11.81 3.23 16.47
C SER A 48 -11.30 4.27 17.47
N CYS A 49 -10.00 4.30 17.72
CA CYS A 49 -9.36 5.38 18.49
C CYS A 49 -8.94 6.48 17.51
N HIS A 50 -9.77 7.51 17.37
CA HIS A 50 -9.54 8.63 16.45
C HIS A 50 -8.43 9.61 16.92
N ASP A 51 -7.71 9.32 18.01
CA ASP A 51 -6.82 10.29 18.68
C ASP A 51 -5.31 10.10 18.45
N MET A 52 -4.86 9.33 17.47
CA MET A 52 -3.42 9.04 17.32
C MET A 52 -2.64 9.99 16.41
N TYR A 53 -3.28 10.91 15.69
CA TYR A 53 -2.55 11.83 14.80
C TYR A 53 -2.40 13.28 15.29
N ALA A 54 -3.05 13.67 16.39
CA ALA A 54 -3.05 15.08 16.85
C ALA A 54 -1.92 15.46 17.81
N THR A 55 -1.12 14.54 18.34
CA THR A 55 -0.06 14.88 19.30
C THR A 55 1.17 13.97 19.17
N SER A 56 1.89 14.08 18.07
CA SER A 56 3.21 13.48 17.95
C SER A 56 4.31 14.46 18.39
N LYS A 57 4.21 14.95 19.62
CA LYS A 57 5.33 15.49 20.42
C LYS A 57 4.90 15.39 21.87
N ILE A 58 5.24 14.33 22.54
CA ILE A 58 5.62 14.19 23.95
C ILE A 58 5.59 12.71 24.32
N LEU A 59 6.80 12.16 24.41
CA LEU A 59 7.26 11.07 25.28
C LEU A 59 6.45 9.78 25.40
N ALA A 60 7.05 8.75 24.81
CA ALA A 60 6.90 7.35 25.15
C ALA A 60 7.13 7.11 26.64
N TYR A 61 6.14 6.53 27.31
CA TYR A 61 6.30 5.55 28.38
C TYR A 61 4.90 5.04 28.75
N CYS A 62 4.43 3.99 28.10
CA CYS A 62 3.38 3.16 28.66
C CYS A 62 4.05 1.91 29.24
N VAL A 63 4.36 1.99 30.51
CA VAL A 63 4.63 0.83 31.36
C VAL A 63 3.32 0.07 31.55
N GLN A 64 3.32 -1.21 31.26
CA GLN A 64 2.24 -2.13 31.58
C GLN A 64 2.03 -2.18 33.11
N PRO A 65 0.81 -2.25 33.61
CA PRO A 65 0.57 -2.74 34.94
C PRO A 65 0.01 -4.15 34.89
N ASN A 66 0.87 -5.15 35.04
CA ASN A 66 0.50 -6.36 35.76
C ASN A 66 0.71 -6.09 37.24
N CYS A 67 -0.36 -6.10 38.01
CA CYS A 67 -0.33 -6.47 39.41
C CYS A 67 -1.75 -6.71 39.93
N LEU A 68 -2.09 -7.96 40.09
CA LEU A 68 -3.06 -8.44 41.04
C LEU A 68 -2.42 -8.41 42.43
N THR A 69 -3.04 -7.77 43.40
CA THR A 69 -3.26 -8.34 44.77
C THR A 69 -3.96 -7.32 45.67
N PRO A 70 -4.73 -7.80 46.66
CA PRO A 70 -5.70 -6.98 47.38
C PRO A 70 -5.21 -6.52 48.75
N SER A 71 -6.02 -5.62 49.32
CA SER A 71 -6.03 -5.18 50.74
C SER A 71 -5.01 -4.11 51.16
N CYS A 72 -5.55 -2.94 51.46
CA CYS A 72 -5.36 -2.33 52.77
C CYS A 72 -6.37 -1.19 53.02
N VAL A 73 -6.88 -1.19 54.20
CA VAL A 73 -7.89 -0.36 54.85
C VAL A 73 -7.41 1.08 55.07
N PRO A 74 -8.29 2.10 55.13
CA PRO A 74 -7.92 3.52 55.29
C PRO A 74 -7.74 3.90 56.78
N PRO A 75 -6.97 4.91 57.10
CA PRO A 75 -7.15 5.69 58.31
C PRO A 75 -7.75 7.05 58.08
N THR A 76 -8.84 7.25 58.73
CA THR A 76 -9.46 8.38 59.40
C THR A 76 -8.84 9.77 59.32
N SER A 77 -9.72 10.72 58.95
CA SER A 77 -9.97 12.05 59.49
C SER A 77 -8.83 13.04 59.74
N CYS A 78 -9.02 14.21 59.09
CA CYS A 78 -8.80 15.49 59.77
C CYS A 78 -9.76 16.54 59.27
N PHE A 79 -10.45 17.11 60.22
CA PHE A 79 -11.34 18.28 60.12
C PHE A 79 -10.57 19.54 59.75
N SER A 80 -11.12 20.42 58.95
CA SER A 80 -11.03 21.88 59.12
C SER A 80 -11.98 22.65 58.19
N PRO A 81 -12.32 23.91 58.51
CA PRO A 81 -13.69 24.39 58.40
C PRO A 81 -13.98 25.28 57.16
N ASN A 82 -15.29 25.46 56.95
CA ASN A 82 -15.92 26.30 55.96
C ASN A 82 -15.37 27.75 55.91
N ILE A 83 -15.10 28.23 54.68
CA ILE A 83 -15.28 29.63 54.32
C ILE A 83 -16.16 29.71 53.08
N PHE A 84 -17.29 30.32 53.23
CA PHE A 84 -18.21 30.78 52.17
C PHE A 84 -17.48 31.74 51.23
N LEU A 85 -17.58 31.56 49.89
CA LEU A 85 -17.91 32.64 48.95
C LEU A 85 -17.99 32.05 47.49
N GLY A 86 -18.99 32.51 46.74
CA GLY A 86 -18.94 32.54 45.31
C GLY A 86 -19.65 31.39 44.58
N LYS A 87 -20.92 31.62 44.30
CA LYS A 87 -21.72 30.77 43.40
C LYS A 87 -21.31 30.99 41.94
N GLU A 88 -20.26 30.31 41.48
CA GLU A 88 -19.96 30.23 40.05
C GLU A 88 -20.80 29.12 39.43
N ARG A 89 -21.68 29.50 38.50
CA ARG A 89 -22.40 28.60 37.62
C ARG A 89 -21.38 27.82 36.79
N LYS A 90 -21.07 26.57 37.16
CA LYS A 90 -20.38 25.62 36.29
C LYS A 90 -21.24 25.38 35.05
N ILE A 91 -20.86 26.01 33.96
CA ILE A 91 -21.27 25.61 32.61
C ILE A 91 -20.81 24.16 32.45
N ARG A 92 -21.74 23.22 32.53
CA ARG A 92 -21.51 21.85 32.11
C ARG A 92 -21.17 21.89 30.62
N LYS A 93 -19.90 21.89 30.28
CA LYS A 93 -19.47 21.52 28.94
C LYS A 93 -19.95 20.08 28.71
N HIS A 94 -21.02 19.96 27.95
CA HIS A 94 -21.44 18.70 27.38
C HIS A 94 -20.26 18.21 26.54
N LYS A 95 -19.43 17.32 27.09
CA LYS A 95 -18.48 16.54 26.34
C LYS A 95 -19.35 15.60 25.51
N SER A 96 -19.61 15.97 24.26
CA SER A 96 -20.17 15.03 23.31
C SER A 96 -19.14 13.88 23.21
N GLU A 97 -19.41 12.79 23.92
CA GLU A 97 -18.75 11.51 23.64
C GLU A 97 -19.13 11.19 22.20
N ILE A 98 -18.22 11.46 21.30
CA ILE A 98 -18.27 10.88 19.96
C ILE A 98 -18.08 9.39 20.21
N THR A 99 -19.18 8.66 20.29
CA THR A 99 -19.19 7.21 20.33
C THR A 99 -18.66 6.74 18.98
N THR A 100 -17.36 6.49 18.91
CA THR A 100 -16.74 5.88 17.74
C THR A 100 -17.34 4.50 17.56
N LEU A 101 -17.99 4.29 16.42
CA LEU A 101 -18.54 2.98 16.07
C LEU A 101 -17.41 1.96 16.00
N PRO A 102 -17.63 0.72 16.49
CA PRO A 102 -16.64 -0.33 16.35
C PRO A 102 -16.42 -0.64 14.87
N GLU A 103 -15.17 -0.84 14.49
CA GLU A 103 -14.76 -1.15 13.14
C GLU A 103 -14.45 -2.65 13.03
N LEU A 104 -14.96 -3.29 11.97
CA LEU A 104 -14.68 -4.69 11.67
C LEU A 104 -13.38 -4.79 10.88
N ILE A 105 -12.38 -5.45 11.46
CA ILE A 105 -11.13 -5.78 10.81
C ILE A 105 -11.14 -7.26 10.48
N ALA A 106 -10.94 -7.58 9.20
CA ALA A 106 -10.86 -8.94 8.70
C ALA A 106 -9.61 -9.08 7.81
N GLU A 107 -8.46 -9.17 8.46
CA GLU A 107 -7.15 -9.31 7.81
C GLU A 107 -6.57 -10.70 8.06
N PRO A 108 -5.99 -11.37 7.03
CA PRO A 108 -5.40 -12.70 7.18
C PRO A 108 -4.00 -12.63 7.81
N THR A 109 -3.90 -12.04 8.99
CA THR A 109 -2.62 -11.81 9.70
C THR A 109 -1.93 -13.09 10.15
N GLY A 110 -2.68 -14.18 10.33
CA GLY A 110 -2.16 -15.50 10.71
C GLY A 110 -1.57 -16.32 9.56
N ALA A 111 -1.77 -15.88 8.31
CA ALA A 111 -1.28 -16.61 7.14
C ALA A 111 0.25 -16.61 7.08
N ARG A 112 0.81 -17.76 6.71
CA ARG A 112 2.25 -17.92 6.46
C ARG A 112 2.47 -18.78 5.23
N SER A 113 3.25 -18.27 4.29
CA SER A 113 3.67 -18.97 3.08
C SER A 113 5.18 -18.84 2.92
N MET A 114 5.80 -19.88 2.38
CA MET A 114 7.24 -19.90 2.08
C MET A 114 7.51 -19.84 0.58
N SER A 115 6.46 -19.76 -0.25
CA SER A 115 6.62 -19.76 -1.71
C SER A 115 7.28 -18.47 -2.20
N PHE A 116 8.22 -18.60 -3.11
CA PHE A 116 8.85 -17.48 -3.80
C PHE A 116 8.04 -17.18 -5.07
N VAL A 117 7.07 -16.29 -4.96
CA VAL A 117 6.14 -15.95 -6.06
C VAL A 117 5.95 -14.44 -6.16
N GLY A 118 5.65 -13.96 -7.37
CA GLY A 118 5.43 -12.56 -7.69
C GLY A 118 6.43 -12.01 -8.70
N THR A 119 6.20 -10.81 -9.17
CA THR A 119 7.05 -10.10 -10.12
C THR A 119 8.27 -9.50 -9.40
N HIS A 120 9.50 -9.72 -9.90
CA HIS A 120 10.75 -9.38 -9.21
C HIS A 120 10.82 -7.95 -8.65
N GLU A 121 10.37 -6.96 -9.42
CA GLU A 121 10.39 -5.54 -9.00
C GLU A 121 9.35 -5.23 -7.90
N TYR A 122 8.36 -6.11 -7.71
CA TYR A 122 7.26 -5.98 -6.75
C TYR A 122 7.41 -6.87 -5.52
N LEU A 123 8.37 -7.82 -5.52
CA LEU A 123 8.56 -8.74 -4.39
C LEU A 123 8.87 -8.01 -3.09
N ALA A 124 8.20 -8.42 -2.03
CA ALA A 124 8.47 -7.91 -0.68
C ALA A 124 9.77 -8.50 -0.10
N PRO A 125 10.48 -7.75 0.77
CA PRO A 125 11.73 -8.21 1.38
C PRO A 125 11.64 -9.56 2.07
N GLU A 126 10.54 -9.83 2.78
CA GLU A 126 10.30 -11.09 3.50
C GLU A 126 10.14 -12.30 2.56
N ILE A 127 9.61 -12.10 1.33
CA ILE A 127 9.57 -13.16 0.32
C ILE A 127 10.99 -13.46 -0.16
N ILE A 128 11.78 -12.43 -0.45
CA ILE A 128 13.15 -12.56 -0.97
C ILE A 128 14.06 -13.24 0.05
N LYS A 129 13.89 -12.93 1.33
CA LYS A 129 14.66 -13.53 2.43
C LYS A 129 14.20 -14.94 2.82
N GLY A 130 13.01 -15.36 2.39
CA GLY A 130 12.45 -16.65 2.77
C GLY A 130 12.04 -16.73 4.25
N GLU A 131 11.68 -15.61 4.87
CA GLU A 131 11.29 -15.53 6.29
C GLU A 131 9.84 -15.97 6.56
N GLY A 132 9.11 -16.33 5.50
CA GLY A 132 7.67 -16.56 5.53
C GLY A 132 6.88 -15.26 5.47
N HIS A 133 5.79 -15.27 4.69
CA HIS A 133 5.01 -14.08 4.40
C HIS A 133 3.50 -14.31 4.55
N GLY A 134 2.76 -13.24 4.79
CA GLY A 134 1.30 -13.19 4.90
C GLY A 134 0.74 -12.01 4.11
N SER A 135 -0.41 -11.47 4.52
CA SER A 135 -1.11 -10.37 3.83
C SER A 135 -0.31 -9.08 3.71
N ALA A 136 0.70 -8.87 4.56
CA ALA A 136 1.56 -7.69 4.51
C ALA A 136 2.29 -7.50 3.18
N VAL A 137 2.47 -8.58 2.38
CA VAL A 137 3.08 -8.48 1.05
C VAL A 137 2.21 -7.69 0.07
N ASP A 138 0.89 -7.77 0.18
CA ASP A 138 -0.01 -7.00 -0.68
C ASP A 138 0.06 -5.49 -0.39
N TRP A 139 0.32 -5.12 0.86
CA TRP A 139 0.53 -3.71 1.22
C TRP A 139 1.90 -3.19 0.74
N TRP A 140 2.91 -4.05 0.72
CA TRP A 140 4.18 -3.72 0.06
C TRP A 140 4.01 -3.51 -1.44
N THR A 141 3.37 -4.45 -2.14
CA THR A 141 3.15 -4.34 -3.60
C THR A 141 2.29 -3.12 -3.93
N PHE A 142 1.31 -2.78 -3.08
CA PHE A 142 0.54 -1.54 -3.22
C PHE A 142 1.42 -0.29 -3.08
N GLY A 143 2.38 -0.28 -2.17
CA GLY A 143 3.35 0.80 -2.04
C GLY A 143 4.26 0.93 -3.28
N VAL A 144 4.70 -0.19 -3.87
CA VAL A 144 5.47 -0.21 -5.12
C VAL A 144 4.63 0.34 -6.27
N LEU A 145 3.36 -0.10 -6.40
CA LEU A 145 2.42 0.38 -7.41
C LEU A 145 2.21 1.90 -7.32
N LEU A 146 1.94 2.42 -6.12
CA LEU A 146 1.79 3.87 -5.92
C LEU A 146 3.04 4.65 -6.31
N TYR A 147 4.21 4.13 -5.94
CA TYR A 147 5.47 4.76 -6.32
C TYR A 147 5.64 4.77 -7.85
N GLU A 148 5.37 3.65 -8.52
CA GLU A 148 5.49 3.55 -9.97
C GLU A 148 4.49 4.43 -10.71
N LEU A 149 3.23 4.48 -10.28
CA LEU A 149 2.22 5.38 -10.85
C LEU A 149 2.64 6.86 -10.76
N MET A 150 3.37 7.24 -9.73
CA MET A 150 3.80 8.62 -9.51
C MET A 150 5.14 8.97 -10.17
N HIS A 151 6.02 7.99 -10.39
CA HIS A 151 7.38 8.25 -10.87
C HIS A 151 7.72 7.56 -12.20
N GLY A 152 6.82 6.71 -12.75
CA GLY A 152 7.02 5.97 -13.99
C GLY A 152 8.05 4.84 -13.90
N LYS A 153 8.49 4.50 -12.68
CA LYS A 153 9.45 3.41 -12.42
C LYS A 153 9.31 2.87 -11.01
N THR A 154 9.67 1.63 -10.81
CA THR A 154 9.67 1.00 -9.48
C THR A 154 10.80 1.54 -8.58
N PRO A 155 10.63 1.55 -7.24
CA PRO A 155 11.53 2.25 -6.32
C PRO A 155 12.93 1.62 -6.19
N PHE A 156 13.08 0.32 -6.48
CA PHE A 156 14.31 -0.45 -6.22
C PHE A 156 14.91 -1.07 -7.48
N LYS A 157 14.45 -0.68 -8.67
CA LYS A 157 14.92 -1.22 -9.95
C LYS A 157 16.43 -1.15 -10.08
N GLY A 158 17.06 -2.28 -10.39
CA GLY A 158 18.48 -2.41 -10.70
C GLY A 158 18.72 -2.68 -12.17
N SER A 159 19.98 -2.93 -12.53
CA SER A 159 20.38 -3.30 -13.91
C SER A 159 19.92 -4.70 -14.33
N GLY A 160 19.36 -5.48 -13.43
CA GLY A 160 18.82 -6.82 -13.67
C GLY A 160 18.14 -7.37 -12.43
N ASN A 161 17.47 -8.52 -12.58
CA ASN A 161 16.65 -9.10 -11.51
C ASN A 161 17.42 -9.30 -10.20
N ARG A 162 18.64 -9.86 -10.26
CA ARG A 162 19.45 -10.09 -9.07
C ARG A 162 19.79 -8.80 -8.32
N VAL A 163 20.14 -7.75 -9.06
CA VAL A 163 20.45 -6.43 -8.47
C VAL A 163 19.19 -5.80 -7.89
N THR A 164 18.05 -5.93 -8.56
CA THR A 164 16.75 -5.47 -8.07
C THR A 164 16.39 -6.14 -6.74
N LEU A 165 16.49 -7.47 -6.64
CA LEU A 165 16.21 -8.19 -5.39
C LEU A 165 17.15 -7.76 -4.25
N PHE A 166 18.44 -7.55 -4.55
CA PHE A 166 19.39 -7.03 -3.57
C PHE A 166 19.00 -5.63 -3.10
N ASN A 167 18.59 -4.76 -4.02
CA ASN A 167 18.15 -3.40 -3.73
C ASN A 167 16.86 -3.41 -2.87
N VAL A 168 15.89 -4.28 -3.19
CA VAL A 168 14.66 -4.43 -2.40
C VAL A 168 14.99 -4.74 -0.94
N VAL A 169 15.93 -5.61 -0.67
CA VAL A 169 16.31 -5.99 0.70
C VAL A 169 17.16 -4.91 1.37
N GLY A 170 18.17 -4.38 0.70
CA GLY A 170 19.24 -3.61 1.33
C GLY A 170 19.16 -2.09 1.14
N GLN A 171 18.66 -1.60 0.00
CA GLN A 171 18.71 -0.17 -0.27
C GLN A 171 17.60 0.62 0.45
N PRO A 172 17.89 1.83 0.97
CA PRO A 172 16.87 2.72 1.49
C PRO A 172 15.98 3.24 0.36
N LEU A 173 14.70 3.50 0.68
CA LEU A 173 13.77 4.15 -0.23
C LEU A 173 14.24 5.57 -0.54
N LYS A 174 14.33 5.90 -1.84
CA LYS A 174 14.68 7.23 -2.34
C LYS A 174 13.56 7.76 -3.21
N PHE A 175 13.32 9.06 -3.16
CA PHE A 175 12.40 9.76 -4.05
C PHE A 175 13.21 10.65 -4.99
N PRO A 176 12.94 10.64 -6.30
CA PRO A 176 13.57 11.58 -7.22
C PRO A 176 13.08 13.01 -6.95
N GLU A 177 13.84 13.98 -7.43
CA GLU A 177 13.47 15.39 -7.32
C GLU A 177 12.25 15.74 -8.21
N ALA A 178 12.12 15.07 -9.34
CA ALA A 178 10.99 15.20 -10.26
C ALA A 178 10.42 13.81 -10.63
N PRO A 179 9.08 13.70 -10.78
CA PRO A 179 8.06 14.69 -10.45
C PRO A 179 7.94 14.93 -8.95
N ASN A 180 7.58 16.16 -8.57
CA ASN A 180 7.35 16.48 -7.16
C ASN A 180 5.98 15.97 -6.72
N ILE A 181 5.95 15.05 -5.77
CA ILE A 181 4.72 14.48 -5.19
C ILE A 181 4.40 15.13 -3.85
N THR A 182 3.12 15.13 -3.48
CA THR A 182 2.67 15.71 -2.21
C THR A 182 3.31 15.03 -1.01
N PHE A 183 3.40 15.75 0.12
CA PHE A 183 3.90 15.19 1.38
C PHE A 183 3.09 13.96 1.80
N GLY A 184 1.75 14.02 1.72
CA GLY A 184 0.87 12.90 2.04
C GLY A 184 1.12 11.66 1.19
N ALA A 185 1.33 11.82 -0.12
CA ALA A 185 1.66 10.70 -1.01
C ALA A 185 3.01 10.07 -0.63
N ARG A 186 4.01 10.91 -0.36
CA ARG A 186 5.35 10.46 0.06
C ARG A 186 5.32 9.73 1.39
N ASP A 187 4.52 10.22 2.34
CA ASP A 187 4.37 9.63 3.67
C ASP A 187 3.69 8.26 3.59
N LEU A 188 2.58 8.17 2.84
CA LEU A 188 1.89 6.90 2.58
C LEU A 188 2.83 5.84 1.97
N ILE A 189 3.55 6.20 0.91
CA ILE A 189 4.49 5.29 0.25
C ILE A 189 5.60 4.86 1.21
N LYS A 190 6.15 5.77 2.02
CA LYS A 190 7.15 5.42 3.05
C LYS A 190 6.60 4.43 4.05
N GLY A 191 5.38 4.62 4.54
CA GLY A 191 4.72 3.71 5.48
C GLY A 191 4.50 2.31 4.90
N LEU A 192 4.09 2.22 3.63
CA LEU A 192 3.87 0.96 2.93
C LEU A 192 5.19 0.24 2.57
N LEU A 193 6.26 0.97 2.26
CA LEU A 193 7.57 0.41 1.87
C LEU A 193 8.54 0.25 3.05
N VAL A 194 8.02 0.06 4.27
CA VAL A 194 8.81 -0.37 5.41
C VAL A 194 9.25 -1.82 5.21
N LYS A 195 10.57 -2.07 5.31
CA LYS A 195 11.17 -3.40 5.03
C LYS A 195 10.70 -4.48 5.98
N ASP A 196 10.58 -4.14 7.27
CA ASP A 196 10.03 -5.04 8.29
C ASP A 196 8.50 -5.07 8.16
N PRO A 197 7.89 -6.23 7.83
CA PRO A 197 6.45 -6.33 7.68
C PRO A 197 5.68 -5.96 8.95
N GLN A 198 6.24 -6.20 10.15
CA GLN A 198 5.55 -5.91 11.41
C GLN A 198 5.41 -4.41 11.70
N HIS A 199 6.29 -3.59 11.12
CA HIS A 199 6.28 -2.13 11.23
C HIS A 199 5.68 -1.45 10.00
N ARG A 200 5.32 -2.22 8.98
CA ARG A 200 4.70 -1.72 7.75
C ARG A 200 3.29 -1.22 8.03
N LEU A 201 2.93 -0.09 7.40
CA LEU A 201 1.56 0.41 7.41
C LEU A 201 0.59 -0.70 6.94
N ALA A 202 -0.55 -0.79 7.58
CA ALA A 202 -1.58 -1.79 7.33
C ALA A 202 -1.25 -3.23 7.81
N TYR A 203 -0.12 -3.47 8.46
CA TYR A 203 0.18 -4.80 9.00
C TYR A 203 -0.85 -5.28 10.03
N LYS A 204 -1.31 -4.38 10.92
CA LYS A 204 -2.22 -4.74 12.04
C LYS A 204 -3.70 -4.60 11.67
N ARG A 205 -4.06 -3.54 11.00
CA ARG A 205 -5.46 -3.17 10.73
C ARG A 205 -5.80 -3.13 9.25
N GLY A 206 -4.89 -3.57 8.39
CA GLY A 206 -5.10 -3.68 6.96
C GLY A 206 -5.52 -2.37 6.30
N ALA A 207 -6.46 -2.45 5.37
CA ALA A 207 -6.98 -1.33 4.61
C ALA A 207 -7.51 -0.17 5.47
N THR A 208 -7.95 -0.44 6.69
CA THR A 208 -8.42 0.57 7.63
C THR A 208 -7.36 1.62 7.93
N GLU A 209 -6.11 1.21 8.21
CA GLU A 209 -5.01 2.15 8.46
C GLU A 209 -4.74 3.01 7.23
N ILE A 210 -4.81 2.41 6.03
CA ILE A 210 -4.60 3.12 4.76
C ILE A 210 -5.72 4.14 4.52
N LYS A 211 -6.98 3.75 4.72
CA LYS A 211 -8.14 4.63 4.53
C LYS A 211 -8.15 5.84 5.45
N GLN A 212 -7.56 5.71 6.63
CA GLN A 212 -7.44 6.77 7.64
C GLN A 212 -6.20 7.64 7.43
N HIS A 213 -5.33 7.32 6.46
CA HIS A 213 -4.13 8.09 6.18
C HIS A 213 -4.48 9.45 5.58
N PRO A 214 -3.81 10.58 5.97
CA PRO A 214 -4.11 11.94 5.49
C PRO A 214 -4.06 12.11 3.97
N PHE A 215 -3.38 11.24 3.25
CA PHE A 215 -3.41 11.22 1.78
C PHE A 215 -4.82 11.04 1.21
N PHE A 216 -5.69 10.36 1.95
CA PHE A 216 -7.07 10.07 1.57
C PHE A 216 -8.11 10.96 2.28
N ASP A 217 -7.67 12.06 2.89
CA ASP A 217 -8.61 13.00 3.51
C ASP A 217 -9.65 13.49 2.49
N GLY A 218 -10.91 13.48 2.89
CA GLY A 218 -12.04 13.85 2.03
C GLY A 218 -12.59 12.72 1.15
N VAL A 219 -11.98 11.52 1.13
CA VAL A 219 -12.51 10.37 0.38
C VAL A 219 -13.65 9.70 1.15
N ASN A 220 -14.85 9.69 0.57
CA ASN A 220 -15.98 8.94 1.11
C ASN A 220 -15.91 7.47 0.65
N TRP A 221 -15.32 6.61 1.48
CA TRP A 221 -15.14 5.20 1.16
C TRP A 221 -16.44 4.42 0.98
N ALA A 222 -17.53 4.83 1.64
CA ALA A 222 -18.83 4.17 1.51
C ALA A 222 -19.43 4.39 0.12
N LEU A 223 -19.18 5.55 -0.49
CA LEU A 223 -19.74 5.95 -1.78
C LEU A 223 -18.74 5.83 -2.94
N ILE A 224 -17.51 5.40 -2.70
CA ILE A 224 -16.44 5.40 -3.71
C ILE A 224 -16.81 4.64 -5.00
N ARG A 225 -17.64 3.61 -4.89
CA ARG A 225 -18.13 2.85 -6.05
C ARG A 225 -19.23 3.55 -6.83
N SER A 226 -19.87 4.54 -6.24
CA SER A 226 -20.95 5.33 -6.87
C SER A 226 -20.45 6.66 -7.43
N VAL A 227 -19.19 7.01 -7.18
CA VAL A 227 -18.56 8.21 -7.71
C VAL A 227 -18.10 7.92 -9.14
N SER A 228 -18.38 8.84 -10.08
CA SER A 228 -17.85 8.73 -11.44
C SER A 228 -16.32 8.77 -11.41
N PRO A 229 -15.64 7.80 -12.02
CA PRO A 229 -14.19 7.81 -12.14
C PRO A 229 -13.70 9.04 -12.92
N PRO A 230 -12.45 9.50 -12.69
CA PRO A 230 -11.90 10.69 -13.37
C PRO A 230 -11.79 10.51 -14.88
N GLU A 231 -11.61 9.28 -15.34
CA GLU A 231 -11.57 8.92 -16.75
C GLU A 231 -12.43 7.69 -17.00
N VAL A 232 -13.29 7.78 -18.01
CA VAL A 232 -14.09 6.66 -18.51
C VAL A 232 -13.60 6.33 -19.91
N PRO A 233 -13.23 5.08 -20.22
CA PRO A 233 -12.77 4.69 -21.54
C PRO A 233 -13.83 5.03 -22.61
N LYS A 234 -13.39 5.59 -23.72
CA LYS A 234 -14.31 5.81 -24.86
C LYS A 234 -14.73 4.47 -25.45
N PRO A 235 -16.01 4.29 -25.80
CA PRO A 235 -16.47 3.08 -26.49
C PRO A 235 -15.61 2.84 -27.74
N PHE A 236 -15.19 1.60 -27.94
CA PHE A 236 -14.45 1.24 -29.13
C PHE A 236 -15.40 1.24 -30.34
N ASP A 237 -15.19 2.16 -31.26
CA ASP A 237 -16.00 2.29 -32.46
C ASP A 237 -15.62 1.17 -33.45
N LEU A 238 -16.41 0.10 -33.48
CA LEU A 238 -16.23 -1.02 -34.41
C LEU A 238 -16.54 -0.64 -35.87
N ASN A 239 -17.10 0.56 -36.13
CA ASN A 239 -17.53 1.05 -37.45
C ASN A 239 -16.48 1.86 -38.20
N MET A 240 -15.28 2.02 -37.67
CA MET A 240 -14.18 2.59 -38.47
C MET A 240 -13.71 1.55 -39.47
N ASN A 241 -14.35 1.52 -40.64
CA ASN A 241 -13.85 0.93 -41.89
C ASN A 241 -12.57 1.68 -42.31
N GLY A 242 -11.53 1.59 -41.57
CA GLY A 242 -10.19 2.07 -41.89
C GLY A 242 -9.26 0.88 -41.67
N THR A 243 -8.61 0.50 -42.75
CA THR A 243 -7.57 -0.54 -42.88
C THR A 243 -6.94 -0.95 -41.54
N ARG A 244 -7.35 -2.11 -41.05
CA ARG A 244 -6.69 -2.76 -39.92
C ARG A 244 -5.26 -3.07 -40.37
N THR A 245 -4.31 -2.25 -40.03
CA THR A 245 -2.98 -2.74 -39.72
C THR A 245 -3.13 -3.47 -38.41
N ALA A 246 -3.25 -4.80 -38.45
CA ALA A 246 -3.14 -5.63 -37.25
C ALA A 246 -1.84 -5.21 -36.54
N PRO A 247 -1.84 -5.13 -35.19
CA PRO A 247 -0.58 -4.94 -34.50
C PRO A 247 0.35 -6.08 -34.98
N PRO A 248 1.63 -5.79 -35.29
CA PRO A 248 2.55 -6.81 -35.75
C PRO A 248 2.49 -7.97 -34.78
N SER A 249 2.36 -9.19 -35.30
CA SER A 249 2.42 -10.39 -34.48
C SER A 249 3.73 -10.35 -33.68
N MET A 250 3.77 -10.99 -32.48
CA MET A 250 5.01 -11.04 -31.71
C MET A 250 6.20 -11.56 -32.54
N ALA A 251 5.93 -12.37 -33.56
CA ALA A 251 6.93 -12.84 -34.53
C ALA A 251 7.42 -11.72 -35.45
N GLU A 252 6.54 -10.85 -35.93
CA GLU A 252 6.91 -9.70 -36.77
C GLU A 252 7.66 -8.60 -35.98
N ALA A 253 7.27 -8.39 -34.73
CA ALA A 253 8.01 -7.49 -33.83
C ALA A 253 9.41 -8.02 -33.53
N ALA A 254 9.57 -9.33 -33.33
CA ALA A 254 10.87 -9.97 -33.13
C ALA A 254 11.76 -9.88 -34.39
N VAL A 255 11.17 -10.03 -35.59
CA VAL A 255 11.89 -9.87 -36.87
C VAL A 255 12.31 -8.41 -37.11
N ALA A 256 11.47 -7.42 -36.72
CA ALA A 256 11.82 -6.01 -36.85
C ALA A 256 12.98 -5.62 -35.91
N VAL A 257 13.00 -6.11 -34.67
CA VAL A 257 14.12 -5.89 -33.73
C VAL A 257 15.40 -6.56 -34.22
N ALA A 258 15.33 -7.80 -34.75
CA ALA A 258 16.48 -8.48 -35.32
C ALA A 258 17.03 -7.79 -36.57
N ALA A 259 16.19 -7.19 -37.41
CA ALA A 259 16.58 -6.42 -38.57
C ALA A 259 17.32 -5.11 -38.23
N GLU A 260 16.86 -4.43 -37.12
CA GLU A 260 17.57 -3.24 -36.62
C GLU A 260 18.97 -3.56 -36.07
N ASP A 261 19.11 -4.65 -35.34
CA ASP A 261 20.42 -5.08 -34.80
C ASP A 261 21.38 -5.45 -35.90
N ILE A 262 20.94 -6.20 -36.94
CA ILE A 262 21.74 -6.53 -38.12
C ILE A 262 22.16 -5.25 -38.88
N SER A 263 21.27 -4.26 -38.99
CA SER A 263 21.59 -2.99 -39.65
C SER A 263 22.65 -2.18 -38.90
N LYS A 264 22.61 -2.20 -37.56
CA LYS A 264 23.64 -1.54 -36.71
C LYS A 264 24.98 -2.22 -36.81
N ASP A 265 25.04 -3.58 -36.89
CA ASP A 265 26.25 -4.34 -37.03
C ASP A 265 26.90 -4.12 -38.39
N ILE A 266 26.11 -4.02 -39.49
CA ILE A 266 26.62 -3.70 -40.84
C ILE A 266 27.20 -2.28 -40.89
N GLN A 267 26.54 -1.30 -40.25
CA GLN A 267 27.04 0.09 -40.17
C GLN A 267 28.31 0.19 -39.31
N HIS A 268 28.44 -0.61 -38.26
CA HIS A 268 29.66 -0.65 -37.44
C HIS A 268 30.83 -1.28 -38.20
N ALA A 269 30.57 -2.36 -38.94
CA ALA A 269 31.58 -3.02 -39.79
C ALA A 269 32.06 -2.11 -40.94
N ALA A 270 31.15 -1.35 -41.57
CA ALA A 270 31.48 -0.39 -42.62
C ALA A 270 32.34 0.79 -42.10
N ARG A 271 32.14 1.23 -40.88
CA ARG A 271 32.95 2.29 -40.25
C ARG A 271 34.36 1.83 -39.85
N THR A 272 34.50 0.57 -39.46
CA THR A 272 35.82 0.01 -39.09
C THR A 272 36.70 -0.28 -40.32
N SER A 273 36.09 -0.60 -41.48
CA SER A 273 36.83 -0.80 -42.73
C SER A 273 37.28 0.51 -43.41
N SER A 274 36.59 1.65 -43.15
CA SER A 274 37.00 2.95 -43.70
C SER A 274 38.11 3.65 -42.91
N ASN A 275 38.44 3.19 -41.71
CA ASN A 275 39.55 3.73 -40.89
C ASN A 275 40.85 2.94 -41.00
N ALA A 276 40.91 1.92 -41.90
CA ALA A 276 42.07 1.06 -42.10
C ALA A 276 42.74 1.27 -43.48
N SER A 277 42.45 2.42 -44.17
CA SER A 277 43.11 2.79 -45.43
C SER A 277 43.90 4.07 -45.28
#